data_1f2f59c1c23dd7a66d37ee3951df0a37
#
_entry.id   1f2f59c1c23dd7a66d37ee3951df0a37
#
_cell.length_a   1.000
_cell.length_b   1.000
_cell.length_c   1.000
_cell.angle_alpha   90.00
_cell.angle_beta   90.00
_cell.angle_gamma   90.00
#
_symmetry.space_group_name_H-M   'P 1'
#
loop_
_entity.id
_entity.type
_entity.pdbx_description
1 polymer ?
#
loop_
_entity_poly.entity_id
_entity_poly.type
_entity_poly.pdbx_seq_one_letter_code
_entity_poly.pdbx_strand_id
1 'polypeptide(L)'
;MYRNVYVPKRAELTAATRAQAAWLWSGGDAVLVGLSAAAVLRTKWIDATHPAELVRANRHCPAGIVVRAYALATSEICVVDGMRITTPARTAFDLARTLPRNRAIPTLDALLNATHIKIADVLSMADSKPGIRGVRRLRSALKLVDGGAESPQESRVRMLFIRAGLPAPETQIEFVDDFGDVRIRVDMGWREWKVAVEYDGVQHWSDRYQRSWDIDRIAMLEAVGWSVVRVSAEMLTRPDVVVARVKEKLRAAGCPI
;
A
#
# COMPACT_ATOMS: atom_id res chain seq x y z
N MET A 1 -1.27 -20.48 18.73
CA MET A 1 -1.70 -20.49 17.33
C MET A 1 -3.06 -21.20 17.24
N TYR A 2 -3.42 -22.03 16.28
CA TYR A 2 -4.71 -22.75 16.21
C TYR A 2 -4.54 -24.22 16.63
N ARG A 3 -5.63 -24.89 16.96
CA ARG A 3 -5.60 -26.33 17.35
C ARG A 3 -4.89 -27.14 16.27
N ASN A 4 -3.93 -27.99 16.69
CA ASN A 4 -3.11 -28.85 15.82
C ASN A 4 -2.21 -28.10 14.80
N VAL A 5 -2.01 -26.80 14.97
CA VAL A 5 -1.06 -26.00 14.18
C VAL A 5 0.05 -25.49 15.08
N TYR A 6 1.27 -25.90 14.79
CA TYR A 6 2.45 -25.58 15.57
C TYR A 6 3.37 -24.65 14.77
N VAL A 7 3.96 -23.69 15.44
CA VAL A 7 4.90 -22.73 14.88
C VAL A 7 6.22 -22.86 15.64
N PRO A 8 7.37 -22.86 14.98
CA PRO A 8 8.66 -22.87 15.67
C PRO A 8 8.73 -21.74 16.71
N LYS A 9 9.29 -22.04 17.91
CA LYS A 9 9.30 -21.10 19.04
C LYS A 9 9.93 -19.73 18.74
N ARG A 10 10.83 -19.68 17.75
CA ARG A 10 11.54 -18.46 17.32
C ARG A 10 11.00 -17.87 16.02
N ALA A 11 9.93 -18.42 15.44
CA ALA A 11 9.38 -17.87 14.21
C ALA A 11 8.67 -16.54 14.49
N GLU A 12 8.93 -15.55 13.66
CA GLU A 12 8.20 -14.30 13.68
C GLU A 12 6.75 -14.53 13.21
N LEU A 13 5.81 -14.05 13.99
CA LEU A 13 4.39 -14.15 13.68
C LEU A 13 3.96 -12.97 12.79
N THR A 14 4.21 -13.08 11.52
CA THR A 14 3.75 -12.13 10.50
C THR A 14 2.29 -12.39 10.11
N ALA A 15 1.67 -11.46 9.38
CA ALA A 15 0.34 -11.67 8.80
C ALA A 15 0.32 -12.87 7.83
N ALA A 16 1.40 -13.11 7.08
CA ALA A 16 1.53 -14.26 6.18
C ALA A 16 1.62 -15.58 6.94
N THR A 17 2.43 -15.66 8.02
CA THR A 17 2.51 -16.87 8.86
C THR A 17 1.19 -17.16 9.57
N ARG A 18 0.44 -16.12 9.97
CA ARG A 18 -0.91 -16.29 10.53
C ARG A 18 -1.90 -16.80 9.48
N ALA A 19 -1.85 -16.30 8.25
CA ALA A 19 -2.68 -16.77 7.15
C ALA A 19 -2.38 -18.23 6.83
N GLN A 20 -1.11 -18.62 6.73
CA GLN A 20 -0.68 -20.01 6.52
C GLN A 20 -1.16 -20.92 7.65
N ALA A 21 -1.03 -20.50 8.90
CA ALA A 21 -1.52 -21.27 10.04
C ALA A 21 -3.04 -21.48 10.00
N ALA A 22 -3.82 -20.50 9.57
CA ALA A 22 -5.26 -20.63 9.41
C ALA A 22 -5.63 -21.57 8.25
N TRP A 23 -4.87 -21.53 7.17
CA TRP A 23 -5.03 -22.45 6.05
C TRP A 23 -4.73 -23.88 6.45
N LEU A 24 -3.63 -24.15 7.17
CA LEU A 24 -3.30 -25.47 7.73
C LEU A 24 -4.37 -25.94 8.72
N TRP A 25 -4.86 -25.05 9.60
CA TRP A 25 -5.95 -25.38 10.51
C TRP A 25 -7.22 -25.83 9.77
N SER A 26 -7.48 -25.27 8.60
CA SER A 26 -8.63 -25.66 7.78
C SER A 26 -8.48 -27.04 7.11
N GLY A 27 -7.32 -27.69 7.22
CA GLY A 27 -7.01 -28.93 6.50
C GLY A 27 -6.62 -28.70 5.03
N GLY A 28 -6.33 -27.48 4.63
CA GLY A 28 -6.02 -27.11 3.24
C GLY A 28 -7.24 -26.88 2.35
N ASP A 29 -8.47 -27.04 2.88
CA ASP A 29 -9.71 -26.91 2.10
C ASP A 29 -10.12 -25.45 1.86
N ALA A 30 -9.66 -24.53 2.71
CA ALA A 30 -10.03 -23.13 2.63
C ALA A 30 -9.32 -22.39 1.49
N VAL A 31 -9.93 -21.28 1.05
CA VAL A 31 -9.27 -20.28 0.23
C VAL A 31 -9.01 -19.04 1.11
N LEU A 32 -7.75 -18.62 1.22
CA LEU A 32 -7.40 -17.38 1.91
C LEU A 32 -7.89 -16.18 1.10
N VAL A 33 -8.44 -15.17 1.80
CA VAL A 33 -9.06 -14.01 1.17
C VAL A 33 -8.67 -12.71 1.89
N GLY A 34 -9.04 -11.57 1.34
CA GLY A 34 -8.86 -10.27 1.97
C GLY A 34 -7.41 -9.98 2.38
N LEU A 35 -7.20 -9.52 3.62
CA LEU A 35 -5.87 -9.22 4.13
C LEU A 35 -4.97 -10.46 4.25
N SER A 36 -5.53 -11.65 4.45
CA SER A 36 -4.74 -12.88 4.47
C SER A 36 -4.20 -13.25 3.10
N ALA A 37 -5.01 -13.13 2.04
CA ALA A 37 -4.52 -13.33 0.68
C ALA A 37 -3.47 -12.26 0.33
N ALA A 38 -3.71 -10.99 0.67
CA ALA A 38 -2.75 -9.92 0.44
C ALA A 38 -1.40 -10.19 1.16
N ALA A 39 -1.42 -10.69 2.40
CA ALA A 39 -0.20 -11.04 3.12
C ALA A 39 0.60 -12.15 2.44
N VAL A 40 -0.07 -13.20 1.93
CA VAL A 40 0.56 -14.27 1.16
C VAL A 40 1.08 -13.77 -0.19
N LEU A 41 0.41 -12.79 -0.79
CA LEU A 41 0.87 -12.07 -2.00
C LEU A 41 2.03 -11.08 -1.71
N ARG A 42 2.63 -11.15 -0.51
CA ARG A 42 3.76 -10.33 -0.08
C ARG A 42 3.47 -8.83 0.01
N THR A 43 2.20 -8.46 0.16
CA THR A 43 1.80 -7.09 0.46
C THR A 43 2.39 -6.67 1.79
N LYS A 44 3.19 -5.60 1.78
CA LYS A 44 3.80 -5.03 2.99
C LYS A 44 2.77 -4.39 3.92
N TRP A 45 3.14 -4.13 5.17
CA TRP A 45 2.40 -3.31 6.14
C TRP A 45 1.05 -3.88 6.59
N ILE A 46 0.84 -5.18 6.46
CA ILE A 46 -0.34 -5.83 7.03
C ILE A 46 -0.05 -6.17 8.48
N ASP A 47 -0.90 -5.69 9.37
CA ASP A 47 -0.76 -5.93 10.80
C ASP A 47 -0.91 -7.43 11.13
N ALA A 48 0.12 -7.99 11.75
CA ALA A 48 0.17 -9.40 12.15
C ALA A 48 -0.91 -9.78 13.19
N THR A 49 -1.50 -8.81 13.88
CA THR A 49 -2.57 -9.06 14.87
C THR A 49 -3.95 -9.25 14.23
N HIS A 50 -4.11 -8.88 12.95
CA HIS A 50 -5.38 -9.06 12.25
C HIS A 50 -5.78 -10.54 12.20
N PRO A 51 -7.07 -10.86 12.45
CA PRO A 51 -7.60 -12.20 12.25
C PRO A 51 -7.35 -12.68 10.83
N ALA A 52 -7.02 -13.96 10.69
CA ALA A 52 -6.90 -14.55 9.36
C ALA A 52 -8.28 -14.66 8.69
N GLU A 53 -8.34 -14.34 7.41
CA GLU A 53 -9.57 -14.34 6.62
C GLU A 53 -9.55 -15.46 5.60
N LEU A 54 -10.60 -16.27 5.58
CA LEU A 54 -10.74 -17.36 4.62
C LEU A 54 -12.19 -17.63 4.22
N VAL A 55 -12.38 -18.28 3.10
CA VAL A 55 -13.65 -18.85 2.62
C VAL A 55 -13.58 -20.36 2.70
N ARG A 56 -14.56 -20.98 3.34
CA ARG A 56 -14.75 -22.43 3.41
C ARG A 56 -16.23 -22.76 3.64
N ALA A 57 -16.62 -24.02 3.37
CA ALA A 57 -17.99 -24.49 3.56
C ALA A 57 -18.41 -24.46 5.03
N ASN A 58 -17.59 -25.02 5.91
CA ASN A 58 -17.85 -24.99 7.34
C ASN A 58 -17.41 -23.66 7.96
N ARG A 59 -18.36 -22.92 8.54
CA ARG A 59 -18.13 -21.59 9.13
C ARG A 59 -17.66 -21.61 10.58
N HIS A 60 -17.67 -22.76 11.23
CA HIS A 60 -17.16 -22.85 12.60
C HIS A 60 -15.66 -22.59 12.62
N CYS A 61 -15.22 -21.62 13.40
CA CYS A 61 -13.81 -21.22 13.48
C CYS A 61 -13.43 -20.77 14.89
N PRO A 62 -12.18 -20.94 15.31
CA PRO A 62 -11.67 -20.42 16.57
C PRO A 62 -11.48 -18.90 16.51
N ALA A 63 -11.26 -18.29 17.67
CA ALA A 63 -10.84 -16.90 17.75
C ALA A 63 -9.58 -16.64 16.89
N GLY A 64 -9.52 -15.49 16.24
CA GLY A 64 -8.43 -15.11 15.36
C GLY A 64 -8.56 -15.61 13.91
N ILE A 65 -9.67 -16.26 13.57
CA ILE A 65 -10.07 -16.57 12.19
C ILE A 65 -11.43 -15.98 11.88
N VAL A 66 -11.58 -15.43 10.70
CA VAL A 66 -12.86 -14.94 10.14
C VAL A 66 -13.18 -15.72 8.89
N VAL A 67 -14.29 -16.46 8.91
CA VAL A 67 -14.81 -17.16 7.73
C VAL A 67 -15.76 -16.24 6.98
N ARG A 68 -15.40 -15.88 5.77
CA ARG A 68 -16.23 -15.05 4.88
C ARG A 68 -17.26 -15.88 4.14
N ALA A 69 -18.44 -15.30 3.94
CA ALA A 69 -19.60 -15.96 3.36
C ALA A 69 -19.91 -15.41 1.96
N TYR A 70 -19.03 -15.67 1.01
CA TYR A 70 -19.29 -15.35 -0.40
C TYR A 70 -18.70 -16.41 -1.32
N ALA A 71 -19.29 -16.54 -2.51
CA ALA A 71 -18.81 -17.46 -3.52
C ALA A 71 -17.56 -16.91 -4.23
N LEU A 72 -16.69 -17.83 -4.61
CA LEU A 72 -15.52 -17.60 -5.43
C LEU A 72 -15.62 -18.45 -6.70
N ALA A 73 -15.48 -17.85 -7.87
CA ALA A 73 -15.31 -18.58 -9.10
C ALA A 73 -13.90 -19.20 -9.14
N THR A 74 -13.73 -20.31 -9.85
CA THR A 74 -12.42 -20.97 -9.98
C THR A 74 -11.35 -20.03 -10.56
N SER A 75 -11.73 -19.16 -11.50
CA SER A 75 -10.86 -18.13 -12.08
C SER A 75 -10.42 -17.04 -11.11
N GLU A 76 -11.05 -16.95 -9.95
CA GLU A 76 -10.72 -15.97 -8.90
C GLU A 76 -9.77 -16.53 -7.83
N ILE A 77 -9.35 -17.79 -8.01
CA ILE A 77 -8.49 -18.52 -7.10
C ILE A 77 -7.17 -18.84 -7.80
N CYS A 78 -6.08 -18.65 -7.10
CA CYS A 78 -4.75 -19.13 -7.52
C CYS A 78 -4.06 -19.85 -6.36
N VAL A 79 -2.90 -20.44 -6.64
CA VAL A 79 -2.08 -21.13 -5.64
C VAL A 79 -0.76 -20.41 -5.49
N VAL A 80 -0.41 -20.04 -4.26
CA VAL A 80 0.87 -19.44 -3.89
C VAL A 80 1.43 -20.20 -2.70
N ASP A 81 2.68 -20.63 -2.81
CA ASP A 81 3.36 -21.45 -1.78
C ASP A 81 2.51 -22.65 -1.32
N GLY A 82 1.81 -23.30 -2.26
CA GLY A 82 0.91 -24.44 -2.01
C GLY A 82 -0.47 -24.09 -1.43
N MET A 83 -0.71 -22.84 -1.08
CA MET A 83 -1.98 -22.39 -0.48
C MET A 83 -2.94 -21.84 -1.55
N ARG A 84 -4.21 -22.20 -1.44
CA ARG A 84 -5.27 -21.60 -2.25
C ARG A 84 -5.62 -20.21 -1.71
N ILE A 85 -5.49 -19.20 -2.56
CA ILE A 85 -5.78 -17.81 -2.22
C ILE A 85 -6.61 -17.14 -3.32
N THR A 86 -7.23 -16.02 -3.03
CA THR A 86 -7.79 -15.19 -4.11
C THR A 86 -6.69 -14.59 -4.98
N THR A 87 -6.95 -14.52 -6.31
CA THR A 87 -6.04 -13.84 -7.24
C THR A 87 -5.78 -12.40 -6.79
N PRO A 88 -4.65 -11.79 -7.19
CA PRO A 88 -4.35 -10.39 -6.86
C PRO A 88 -5.49 -9.43 -7.21
N ALA A 89 -6.11 -9.56 -8.39
CA ALA A 89 -7.22 -8.72 -8.81
C ALA A 89 -8.46 -8.93 -7.93
N ARG A 90 -8.80 -10.17 -7.56
CA ARG A 90 -9.92 -10.46 -6.66
C ARG A 90 -9.63 -9.95 -5.24
N THR A 91 -8.41 -10.09 -4.77
CA THR A 91 -7.98 -9.55 -3.46
C THR A 91 -8.12 -8.04 -3.43
N ALA A 92 -7.62 -7.33 -4.45
CA ALA A 92 -7.76 -5.87 -4.57
C ALA A 92 -9.25 -5.46 -4.63
N PHE A 93 -10.07 -6.17 -5.42
CA PHE A 93 -11.51 -5.93 -5.51
C PHE A 93 -12.19 -6.03 -4.13
N ASP A 94 -11.91 -7.07 -3.36
CA ASP A 94 -12.53 -7.26 -2.05
C ASP A 94 -12.03 -6.23 -1.03
N LEU A 95 -10.75 -5.91 -0.99
CA LEU A 95 -10.20 -4.89 -0.09
C LEU A 95 -10.73 -3.50 -0.40
N ALA A 96 -10.77 -3.11 -1.67
CA ALA A 96 -11.26 -1.80 -2.11
C ALA A 96 -12.73 -1.55 -1.72
N ARG A 97 -13.58 -2.58 -1.77
CA ARG A 97 -15.01 -2.46 -1.45
C ARG A 97 -15.34 -2.59 0.03
N THR A 98 -14.48 -3.24 0.83
CA THR A 98 -14.77 -3.58 2.23
C THR A 98 -14.04 -2.72 3.24
N LEU A 99 -12.78 -2.37 2.98
CA LEU A 99 -12.00 -1.53 3.88
C LEU A 99 -12.50 -0.08 3.90
N PRO A 100 -12.41 0.62 5.04
CA PRO A 100 -12.60 2.06 5.08
C PRO A 100 -11.50 2.74 4.24
N ARG A 101 -11.83 3.89 3.62
CA ARG A 101 -10.98 4.56 2.61
C ARG A 101 -9.55 4.86 3.08
N ASN A 102 -9.41 5.28 4.33
CA ASN A 102 -8.10 5.58 4.93
C ASN A 102 -7.20 4.36 5.10
N ARG A 103 -7.75 3.16 5.09
CA ARG A 103 -7.00 1.88 5.10
C ARG A 103 -6.94 1.27 3.71
N ALA A 104 -8.01 1.41 2.91
CA ALA A 104 -8.09 0.80 1.59
C ALA A 104 -6.97 1.30 0.67
N ILE A 105 -6.75 2.62 0.59
CA ILE A 105 -5.77 3.19 -0.34
C ILE A 105 -4.34 2.72 -0.02
N PRO A 106 -3.79 2.89 1.20
CA PRO A 106 -2.45 2.40 1.49
C PRO A 106 -2.28 0.88 1.33
N THR A 107 -3.33 0.10 1.64
CA THR A 107 -3.28 -1.36 1.46
C THR A 107 -3.28 -1.75 -0.02
N LEU A 108 -4.05 -1.04 -0.85
CA LEU A 108 -4.09 -1.27 -2.29
C LEU A 108 -2.80 -0.80 -2.97
N ASP A 109 -2.25 0.35 -2.58
CA ASP A 109 -0.95 0.82 -3.06
C ASP A 109 0.12 -0.27 -2.81
N ALA A 110 0.20 -0.78 -1.59
CA ALA A 110 1.13 -1.85 -1.24
C ALA A 110 0.87 -3.17 -1.99
N LEU A 111 -0.40 -3.52 -2.24
CA LEU A 111 -0.77 -4.72 -3.01
C LEU A 111 -0.39 -4.57 -4.49
N LEU A 112 -0.65 -3.41 -5.11
CA LEU A 112 -0.26 -3.13 -6.48
C LEU A 112 1.26 -3.16 -6.63
N ASN A 113 1.98 -2.55 -5.68
CA ASN A 113 3.44 -2.59 -5.63
C ASN A 113 3.97 -4.02 -5.58
N ALA A 114 3.39 -4.88 -4.73
CA ALA A 114 3.84 -6.26 -4.56
C ALA A 114 3.48 -7.20 -5.72
N THR A 115 2.39 -6.94 -6.44
CA THR A 115 1.83 -7.88 -7.42
C THR A 115 1.86 -7.38 -8.85
N HIS A 116 2.12 -6.10 -9.06
CA HIS A 116 2.13 -5.42 -10.36
C HIS A 116 0.81 -5.55 -11.15
N ILE A 117 -0.31 -5.86 -10.47
CA ILE A 117 -1.64 -5.86 -11.11
C ILE A 117 -2.01 -4.46 -11.57
N LYS A 118 -2.76 -4.39 -12.65
CA LYS A 118 -3.25 -3.11 -13.19
C LYS A 118 -4.61 -2.75 -12.59
N ILE A 119 -4.83 -1.47 -12.37
CA ILE A 119 -6.15 -0.95 -11.92
C ILE A 119 -7.26 -1.39 -12.89
N ALA A 120 -6.96 -1.50 -14.18
CA ALA A 120 -7.90 -1.96 -15.20
C ALA A 120 -8.43 -3.39 -14.92
N ASP A 121 -7.60 -4.29 -14.40
CA ASP A 121 -8.02 -5.66 -14.07
C ASP A 121 -9.06 -5.68 -12.94
N VAL A 122 -8.86 -4.81 -11.94
CA VAL A 122 -9.80 -4.65 -10.82
C VAL A 122 -11.11 -3.99 -11.26
N LEU A 123 -11.04 -3.02 -12.16
CA LEU A 123 -12.22 -2.37 -12.75
C LEU A 123 -13.02 -3.35 -13.61
N SER A 124 -12.36 -4.14 -14.45
CA SER A 124 -13.01 -5.20 -15.26
C SER A 124 -13.75 -6.20 -14.36
N MET A 125 -13.14 -6.60 -13.25
CA MET A 125 -13.83 -7.45 -12.27
C MET A 125 -15.04 -6.76 -11.64
N ALA A 126 -14.97 -5.46 -11.36
CA ALA A 126 -16.09 -4.69 -10.83
C ALA A 126 -17.23 -4.56 -11.84
N ASP A 127 -16.93 -4.49 -13.14
CA ASP A 127 -17.91 -4.44 -14.23
C ASP A 127 -18.61 -5.79 -14.40
N SER A 128 -17.90 -6.89 -14.23
CA SER A 128 -18.46 -8.24 -14.30
C SER A 128 -19.35 -8.62 -13.11
N LYS A 129 -19.39 -7.79 -12.05
CA LYS A 129 -20.11 -8.06 -10.81
C LYS A 129 -21.06 -6.90 -10.44
N PRO A 130 -22.09 -6.63 -11.26
CA PRO A 130 -23.05 -5.55 -10.99
C PRO A 130 -23.82 -5.82 -9.70
N GLY A 131 -24.15 -4.75 -8.98
CA GLY A 131 -24.97 -4.84 -7.75
C GLY A 131 -24.24 -5.26 -6.48
N ILE A 132 -22.96 -5.67 -6.55
CA ILE A 132 -22.21 -6.01 -5.33
C ILE A 132 -22.05 -4.78 -4.44
N ARG A 133 -22.34 -4.99 -3.14
CA ARG A 133 -22.16 -3.95 -2.12
C ARG A 133 -20.72 -3.42 -2.08
N GLY A 134 -20.58 -2.09 -2.13
CA GLY A 134 -19.30 -1.41 -2.01
C GLY A 134 -18.61 -1.08 -3.33
N VAL A 135 -19.16 -1.43 -4.50
CA VAL A 135 -18.58 -1.13 -5.82
C VAL A 135 -18.37 0.38 -6.05
N ARG A 136 -19.29 1.24 -5.58
CA ARG A 136 -19.07 2.71 -5.66
C ARG A 136 -17.86 3.16 -4.88
N ARG A 137 -17.63 2.58 -3.67
CA ARG A 137 -16.46 2.84 -2.85
C ARG A 137 -15.18 2.36 -3.55
N LEU A 138 -15.20 1.16 -4.11
CA LEU A 138 -14.11 0.59 -4.90
C LEU A 138 -13.71 1.53 -6.03
N ARG A 139 -14.65 1.93 -6.90
CA ARG A 139 -14.36 2.84 -8.02
C ARG A 139 -13.78 4.17 -7.56
N SER A 140 -14.29 4.72 -6.43
CA SER A 140 -13.75 5.94 -5.83
C SER A 140 -12.34 5.76 -5.25
N ALA A 141 -12.04 4.60 -4.68
CA ALA A 141 -10.71 4.29 -4.16
C ALA A 141 -9.69 4.11 -5.30
N LEU A 142 -10.05 3.35 -6.34
CA LEU A 142 -9.16 3.07 -7.47
C LEU A 142 -8.72 4.31 -8.26
N LYS A 143 -9.49 5.41 -8.21
CA LYS A 143 -9.07 6.71 -8.77
C LYS A 143 -7.88 7.33 -8.02
N LEU A 144 -7.57 6.84 -6.83
CA LEU A 144 -6.62 7.43 -5.90
C LEU A 144 -5.49 6.48 -5.55
N VAL A 145 -5.58 5.23 -5.98
CA VAL A 145 -4.57 4.20 -5.76
C VAL A 145 -3.38 4.44 -6.69
N ASP A 146 -2.19 4.26 -6.13
CA ASP A 146 -0.92 4.39 -6.83
C ASP A 146 0.08 3.37 -6.27
N GLY A 147 0.46 2.39 -7.08
CA GLY A 147 1.40 1.33 -6.69
C GLY A 147 2.85 1.79 -6.51
N GLY A 148 3.17 3.06 -6.77
CA GLY A 148 4.50 3.61 -6.53
C GLY A 148 4.79 3.90 -5.05
N ALA A 149 3.76 4.12 -4.21
CA ALA A 149 3.98 4.38 -2.80
C ALA A 149 4.60 3.16 -2.10
N GLU A 150 5.75 3.34 -1.46
CA GLU A 150 6.50 2.28 -0.77
C GLU A 150 6.14 2.14 0.71
N SER A 151 5.39 3.09 1.28
CA SER A 151 4.91 3.04 2.66
C SER A 151 3.48 3.55 2.81
N PRO A 152 2.76 3.15 3.89
CA PRO A 152 1.44 3.70 4.18
C PRO A 152 1.45 5.20 4.46
N GLN A 153 2.56 5.73 4.95
CA GLN A 153 2.74 7.14 5.24
C GLN A 153 2.87 7.95 3.96
N GLU A 154 3.63 7.48 2.97
CA GLU A 154 3.68 8.10 1.63
C GLU A 154 2.29 8.16 1.00
N SER A 155 1.52 7.05 1.04
CA SER A 155 0.12 7.05 0.59
C SER A 155 -0.73 8.09 1.32
N ARG A 156 -0.53 8.26 2.64
CA ARG A 156 -1.26 9.26 3.44
C ARG A 156 -0.87 10.69 3.08
N VAL A 157 0.42 10.95 2.90
CA VAL A 157 0.94 12.28 2.48
C VAL A 157 0.41 12.61 1.09
N ARG A 158 0.47 11.69 0.14
CA ARG A 158 -0.10 11.86 -1.20
C ARG A 158 -1.59 12.19 -1.15
N MET A 159 -2.35 11.43 -0.35
CA MET A 159 -3.79 11.67 -0.16
C MET A 159 -4.10 12.99 0.53
N LEU A 160 -3.22 13.48 1.38
CA LEU A 160 -3.35 14.80 2.01
C LEU A 160 -3.33 15.91 0.96
N PHE A 161 -2.39 15.86 0.02
CA PHE A 161 -2.29 16.84 -1.06
C PHE A 161 -3.48 16.82 -2.01
N ILE A 162 -3.90 15.62 -2.44
CA ILE A 162 -5.07 15.46 -3.31
C ILE A 162 -6.35 16.00 -2.63
N ARG A 163 -6.55 15.76 -1.34
CA ARG A 163 -7.69 16.28 -0.57
C ARG A 163 -7.64 17.80 -0.39
N ALA A 164 -6.46 18.37 -0.35
CA ALA A 164 -6.24 19.82 -0.27
C ALA A 164 -6.43 20.52 -1.62
N GLY A 165 -6.81 19.80 -2.68
CA GLY A 165 -7.04 20.33 -4.02
C GLY A 165 -5.76 20.59 -4.81
N LEU A 166 -4.62 20.05 -4.39
CA LEU A 166 -3.39 20.08 -5.17
C LEU A 166 -3.46 19.08 -6.33
N PRO A 167 -2.75 19.31 -7.43
CA PRO A 167 -2.53 18.30 -8.45
C PRO A 167 -2.03 17.00 -7.82
N ALA A 168 -2.38 15.85 -8.36
CA ALA A 168 -1.86 14.58 -7.87
C ALA A 168 -0.34 14.53 -8.11
N PRO A 169 0.48 14.31 -7.07
CA PRO A 169 1.92 14.15 -7.27
C PRO A 169 2.23 12.83 -7.96
N GLU A 170 3.30 12.81 -8.76
CA GLU A 170 3.95 11.58 -9.21
C GLU A 170 4.65 10.92 -8.02
N THR A 171 4.69 9.59 -7.98
CA THR A 171 5.41 8.83 -6.95
C THR A 171 6.72 8.28 -7.50
N GLN A 172 7.69 8.07 -6.62
CA GLN A 172 8.99 7.44 -6.93
C GLN A 172 9.69 8.09 -8.13
N ILE A 173 9.90 9.42 -8.06
CA ILE A 173 10.57 10.17 -9.12
C ILE A 173 12.06 9.85 -9.10
N GLU A 174 12.55 9.25 -10.16
CA GLU A 174 13.95 8.90 -10.34
C GLU A 174 14.74 9.99 -11.02
N PHE A 175 15.96 10.22 -10.54
CA PHE A 175 16.99 11.05 -11.12
C PHE A 175 18.15 10.15 -11.51
N VAL A 176 18.44 10.09 -12.80
CA VAL A 176 19.47 9.26 -13.37
C VAL A 176 20.71 10.10 -13.70
N ASP A 177 21.88 9.47 -13.69
CA ASP A 177 23.10 10.07 -14.20
C ASP A 177 23.23 9.94 -15.73
N ASP A 178 24.35 10.41 -16.27
CA ASP A 178 24.66 10.37 -17.71
C ASP A 178 24.77 8.94 -18.27
N PHE A 179 24.92 7.94 -17.41
CA PHE A 179 24.98 6.52 -17.76
C PHE A 179 23.61 5.83 -17.66
N GLY A 180 22.57 6.52 -17.15
CA GLY A 180 21.23 5.99 -16.92
C GLY A 180 21.06 5.27 -15.59
N ASP A 181 22.03 5.33 -14.70
CA ASP A 181 21.94 4.76 -13.36
C ASP A 181 21.16 5.68 -12.43
N VAL A 182 20.21 5.10 -11.67
CA VAL A 182 19.41 5.86 -10.68
C VAL A 182 20.30 6.28 -9.53
N ARG A 183 20.50 7.57 -9.39
CA ARG A 183 21.31 8.19 -8.30
C ARG A 183 20.44 8.62 -7.13
N ILE A 184 19.27 9.18 -7.41
CA ILE A 184 18.33 9.68 -6.40
C ILE A 184 16.94 9.22 -6.80
N ARG A 185 16.14 8.83 -5.82
CA ARG A 185 14.72 8.59 -5.96
C ARG A 185 13.99 9.32 -4.83
N VAL A 186 13.04 10.17 -5.17
CA VAL A 186 12.21 10.90 -4.20
C VAL A 186 10.83 10.26 -4.11
N ASP A 187 10.23 10.27 -2.92
CA ASP A 187 8.98 9.56 -2.67
C ASP A 187 7.84 10.04 -3.54
N MET A 188 7.72 11.37 -3.71
CA MET A 188 6.71 11.97 -4.58
C MET A 188 7.05 13.42 -4.94
N GLY A 189 6.38 13.95 -5.97
CA GLY A 189 6.56 15.34 -6.37
C GLY A 189 5.85 15.69 -7.66
N TRP A 190 6.17 16.86 -8.18
CA TRP A 190 5.63 17.42 -9.42
C TRP A 190 6.78 17.84 -10.32
N ARG A 191 7.04 17.07 -11.37
CA ARG A 191 8.15 17.32 -12.32
C ARG A 191 8.01 18.67 -13.02
N GLU A 192 6.79 19.03 -13.40
CA GLU A 192 6.50 20.29 -14.09
C GLU A 192 6.96 21.51 -13.29
N TRP A 193 6.81 21.46 -11.97
CA TRP A 193 7.17 22.57 -11.07
C TRP A 193 8.43 22.31 -10.27
N LYS A 194 9.10 21.19 -10.49
CA LYS A 194 10.31 20.77 -9.78
C LYS A 194 10.16 20.86 -8.25
N VAL A 195 9.05 20.41 -7.72
CA VAL A 195 8.81 20.33 -6.27
C VAL A 195 8.77 18.87 -5.87
N ALA A 196 9.65 18.47 -4.96
CA ALA A 196 9.73 17.13 -4.39
C ALA A 196 9.24 17.12 -2.95
N VAL A 197 8.65 16.01 -2.53
CA VAL A 197 8.27 15.75 -1.14
C VAL A 197 8.82 14.40 -0.72
N GLU A 198 9.48 14.37 0.43
CA GLU A 198 10.05 13.16 1.03
C GLU A 198 9.45 12.94 2.42
N TYR A 199 9.08 11.70 2.71
CA TYR A 199 8.61 11.32 4.02
C TYR A 199 9.75 10.74 4.86
N ASP A 200 10.12 11.45 5.93
CA ASP A 200 11.10 10.99 6.91
C ASP A 200 10.43 10.10 7.96
N GLY A 201 10.62 8.80 7.86
CA GLY A 201 10.27 7.85 8.91
C GLY A 201 11.22 7.96 10.12
N VAL A 202 10.71 7.63 11.30
CA VAL A 202 11.45 7.70 12.59
C VAL A 202 12.72 6.82 12.61
N GLN A 203 12.89 5.90 11.68
CA GLN A 203 13.95 4.88 11.71
C GLN A 203 15.31 5.33 11.14
N HIS A 204 15.43 6.50 10.52
CA HIS A 204 16.64 6.89 9.78
C HIS A 204 17.65 7.79 10.54
N TRP A 205 17.45 8.05 11.81
CA TRP A 205 18.27 9.02 12.55
C TRP A 205 19.53 8.43 13.23
N SER A 206 19.75 7.14 13.17
CA SER A 206 20.80 6.48 13.97
C SER A 206 22.19 6.39 13.31
N ASP A 207 22.30 6.60 12.01
CA ASP A 207 23.60 6.45 11.32
C ASP A 207 24.13 7.79 10.80
N ARG A 208 25.41 8.09 11.18
CA ARG A 208 26.14 9.31 10.81
C ARG A 208 26.41 9.39 9.29
N TYR A 209 26.62 8.25 8.64
CA TYR A 209 26.83 8.15 7.20
C TYR A 209 25.54 8.43 6.41
N GLN A 210 24.41 7.96 6.92
CA GLN A 210 23.11 8.23 6.32
C GLN A 210 22.76 9.72 6.32
N ARG A 211 23.10 10.45 7.40
CA ARG A 211 22.86 11.90 7.47
C ARG A 211 23.69 12.68 6.45
N SER A 212 24.97 12.31 6.25
CA SER A 212 25.83 12.96 5.24
C SER A 212 25.27 12.76 3.84
N TRP A 213 24.88 11.53 3.54
CA TRP A 213 24.28 11.17 2.25
C TRP A 213 22.97 11.92 1.99
N ASP A 214 22.12 12.09 3.02
CA ASP A 214 20.85 12.84 2.91
C ASP A 214 21.08 14.32 2.60
N ILE A 215 22.12 14.94 3.17
CA ILE A 215 22.49 16.33 2.89
C ILE A 215 22.96 16.46 1.45
N ASP A 216 23.86 15.60 1.01
CA ASP A 216 24.39 15.59 -0.36
C ASP A 216 23.29 15.38 -1.38
N ARG A 217 22.34 14.48 -1.10
CA ARG A 217 21.19 14.18 -1.94
C ARG A 217 20.27 15.39 -2.14
N ILE A 218 19.99 16.12 -1.08
CA ILE A 218 19.18 17.37 -1.18
C ILE A 218 19.94 18.41 -1.98
N ALA A 219 21.23 18.62 -1.72
CA ALA A 219 22.04 19.58 -2.47
C ALA A 219 22.10 19.25 -3.97
N MET A 220 22.16 17.97 -4.33
CA MET A 220 22.08 17.52 -5.74
C MET A 220 20.74 17.87 -6.38
N LEU A 221 19.62 17.69 -5.69
CA LEU A 221 18.29 18.03 -6.19
C LEU A 221 18.14 19.56 -6.37
N GLU A 222 18.62 20.34 -5.41
CA GLU A 222 18.61 21.81 -5.46
C GLU A 222 19.48 22.32 -6.60
N ALA A 223 20.65 21.72 -6.86
CA ALA A 223 21.53 22.09 -7.95
C ALA A 223 20.89 21.94 -9.34
N VAL A 224 19.94 21.01 -9.50
CA VAL A 224 19.14 20.83 -10.74
C VAL A 224 17.81 21.58 -10.69
N GLY A 225 17.64 22.48 -9.70
CA GLY A 225 16.53 23.42 -9.56
C GLY A 225 15.27 22.83 -8.90
N TRP A 226 15.38 21.73 -8.17
CA TRP A 226 14.25 21.19 -7.41
C TRP A 226 14.17 21.79 -6.02
N SER A 227 12.95 22.07 -5.57
CA SER A 227 12.65 22.41 -4.18
C SER A 227 12.18 21.17 -3.43
N VAL A 228 12.85 20.81 -2.34
CA VAL A 228 12.53 19.62 -1.53
C VAL A 228 11.78 20.03 -0.27
N VAL A 229 10.65 19.36 0.01
CA VAL A 229 9.89 19.49 1.25
C VAL A 229 9.97 18.16 2.01
N ARG A 230 10.61 18.17 3.17
CA ARG A 230 10.65 17.00 4.05
C ARG A 230 9.45 17.00 4.99
N VAL A 231 8.82 15.83 5.14
CA VAL A 231 7.64 15.61 5.97
C VAL A 231 7.94 14.53 6.99
N SER A 232 8.04 14.87 8.27
CA SER A 232 8.23 13.90 9.34
C SER A 232 6.89 13.36 9.86
N ALA A 233 6.96 12.23 10.59
CA ALA A 233 5.79 11.67 11.27
C ALA A 233 5.11 12.67 12.20
N GLU A 234 5.90 13.50 12.91
CA GLU A 234 5.38 14.54 13.80
C GLU A 234 4.64 15.64 13.02
N MET A 235 5.14 16.04 11.86
CA MET A 235 4.48 17.04 11.02
C MET A 235 3.11 16.58 10.53
N LEU A 236 2.87 15.28 10.39
CA LEU A 236 1.57 14.73 10.00
C LEU A 236 0.50 14.91 11.09
N THR A 237 0.86 15.29 12.31
CA THR A 237 -0.12 15.70 13.34
C THR A 237 -0.71 17.08 13.06
N ARG A 238 -0.05 17.87 12.20
CA ARG A 238 -0.48 19.21 11.74
C ARG A 238 -0.51 19.27 10.21
N PRO A 239 -1.44 18.54 9.58
CA PRO A 239 -1.48 18.35 8.14
C PRO A 239 -1.67 19.65 7.35
N ASP A 240 -2.33 20.64 7.91
CA ASP A 240 -2.51 21.98 7.36
C ASP A 240 -1.17 22.69 7.15
N VAL A 241 -0.22 22.56 8.07
CA VAL A 241 1.13 23.13 7.96
C VAL A 241 1.90 22.47 6.81
N VAL A 242 1.79 21.15 6.67
CA VAL A 242 2.43 20.40 5.56
C VAL A 242 1.87 20.88 4.22
N VAL A 243 0.54 20.97 4.11
CA VAL A 243 -0.13 21.46 2.89
C VAL A 243 0.27 22.90 2.57
N ALA A 244 0.33 23.78 3.57
CA ALA A 244 0.70 25.20 3.37
C ALA A 244 2.13 25.32 2.81
N ARG A 245 3.10 24.56 3.35
CA ARG A 245 4.49 24.56 2.86
C ARG A 245 4.59 24.09 1.40
N VAL A 246 3.89 23.03 1.06
CA VAL A 246 3.90 22.51 -0.32
C VAL A 246 3.21 23.49 -1.26
N LYS A 247 2.08 24.08 -0.87
CA LYS A 247 1.41 25.13 -1.64
C LYS A 247 2.31 26.32 -1.92
N GLU A 248 3.05 26.77 -0.93
CA GLU A 248 4.00 27.88 -1.08
C GLU A 248 5.05 27.57 -2.15
N LYS A 249 5.67 26.37 -2.08
CA LYS A 249 6.68 25.94 -3.07
C LYS A 249 6.09 25.81 -4.47
N LEU A 250 4.92 25.20 -4.60
CA LEU A 250 4.24 25.04 -5.88
C LEU A 250 3.88 26.40 -6.50
N ARG A 251 3.36 27.36 -5.70
CA ARG A 251 3.06 28.72 -6.19
C ARG A 251 4.31 29.46 -6.61
N ALA A 252 5.39 29.37 -5.82
CA ALA A 252 6.67 29.97 -6.17
C ALA A 252 7.25 29.42 -7.48
N ALA A 253 6.93 28.16 -7.81
CA ALA A 253 7.30 27.50 -9.05
C ALA A 253 6.31 27.74 -10.21
N GLY A 254 5.27 28.55 -10.02
CA GLY A 254 4.29 28.91 -11.06
C GLY A 254 3.10 27.95 -11.20
N CYS A 255 2.87 27.05 -10.24
CA CYS A 255 1.70 26.19 -10.25
C CYS A 255 0.40 27.01 -10.03
N PRO A 256 -0.62 26.85 -10.87
CA PRO A 256 -1.88 27.60 -10.79
C PRO A 256 -2.85 27.02 -9.74
N ILE A 257 -2.56 27.19 -8.44
CA ILE A 257 -3.34 26.67 -7.31
C ILE A 257 -3.71 27.75 -6.30
#